data_a765f54e32394e4fe33f902384fc25aa
#
_entry.id   a765f54e32394e4fe33f902384fc25aa
#
_cell.length_a   1.000
_cell.length_b   1.000
_cell.length_c   1.000
_cell.angle_alpha   90.00
_cell.angle_beta   90.00
_cell.angle_gamma   90.00
#
_symmetry.space_group_name_H-M   'P 1'
#
loop_
_entity.id
_entity.type
_entity.pdbx_description
1 polymer ?
#
loop_
_entity_poly.entity_id
_entity_poly.type
_entity_poly.pdbx_seq_one_letter_code
_entity_poly.pdbx_strand_id
1 'polypeptide(L)'
;ANLWTEYVLSDEHLEYMLLPRLAALSEVQWCLPETKDWNRFIGSFRMDEIYSQMGYEFAKHIFGVTASYAVDPEKGGVVMTLTTQGGAPIRYTLDGSDPTASSPLYKAPVTIGESCTFKAAALREGMQTPVYARKFDFNKATGRRIALNAAPTLKYTYGGASLLVDGYRGGPVYSNGAWIGFLNEPLDVTIDMQGAKPYSA
;
A
#
# COMPACT_ATOMS: atom_id res chain seq x y z
N ALA A 1 5.93 26.49 -10.02
CA ALA A 1 5.75 25.74 -8.77
C ALA A 1 6.31 26.54 -7.60
N ASN A 2 5.67 26.46 -6.45
CA ASN A 2 6.10 27.14 -5.22
C ASN A 2 6.31 26.09 -4.14
N LEU A 3 7.34 26.28 -3.31
CA LEU A 3 7.55 25.55 -2.08
C LEU A 3 7.41 26.52 -0.91
N TRP A 4 6.39 26.27 -0.09
CA TRP A 4 6.14 27.07 1.12
C TRP A 4 6.88 26.42 2.28
N THR A 5 7.66 27.21 3.01
CA THR A 5 8.62 26.70 4.00
C THR A 5 8.18 26.89 5.46
N GLU A 6 6.95 27.34 5.73
CA GLU A 6 6.47 27.60 7.09
C GLU A 6 6.58 26.39 8.03
N TYR A 7 6.52 25.18 7.46
CA TYR A 7 6.59 23.91 8.22
C TYR A 7 7.84 23.09 7.88
N VAL A 8 8.79 23.65 7.11
CA VAL A 8 10.05 23.00 6.75
C VAL A 8 11.12 23.50 7.73
N LEU A 9 11.54 22.62 8.64
CA LEU A 9 12.38 22.97 9.78
C LEU A 9 13.84 22.58 9.63
N SER A 10 14.21 21.86 8.56
CA SER A 10 15.60 21.45 8.29
C SER A 10 15.87 21.35 6.79
N ASP A 11 17.16 21.32 6.43
CA ASP A 11 17.61 21.18 5.03
C ASP A 11 17.20 19.80 4.48
N GLU A 12 17.31 18.74 5.27
CA GLU A 12 16.88 17.38 4.89
C GLU A 12 15.38 17.34 4.57
N HIS A 13 14.56 18.06 5.35
CA HIS A 13 13.13 18.16 5.08
C HIS A 13 12.86 18.95 3.78
N LEU A 14 13.64 20.01 3.53
CA LEU A 14 13.57 20.77 2.28
C LEU A 14 13.93 19.88 1.08
N GLU A 15 15.02 19.14 1.14
CA GLU A 15 15.45 18.20 0.11
C GLU A 15 14.39 17.13 -0.15
N TYR A 16 13.84 16.52 0.91
CA TYR A 16 12.74 15.55 0.82
C TYR A 16 11.50 16.11 0.12
N MET A 17 11.15 17.37 0.37
CA MET A 17 10.01 18.03 -0.27
C MET A 17 10.28 18.38 -1.73
N LEU A 18 11.51 18.75 -2.08
CA LEU A 18 11.92 19.12 -3.43
C LEU A 18 12.19 17.92 -4.33
N LEU A 19 12.91 16.92 -3.80
CA LEU A 19 13.43 15.82 -4.62
C LEU A 19 12.55 14.56 -4.47
N PRO A 20 12.23 13.87 -5.55
CA PRO A 20 12.61 14.09 -6.96
C PRO A 20 11.62 14.98 -7.75
N ARG A 21 10.71 15.70 -7.10
CA ARG A 21 9.65 16.51 -7.75
C ARG A 21 10.24 17.59 -8.67
N LEU A 22 11.39 18.15 -8.30
CA LEU A 22 12.10 19.14 -9.11
C LEU A 22 12.57 18.54 -10.45
N ALA A 23 13.02 17.28 -10.47
CA ALA A 23 13.38 16.59 -11.71
C ALA A 23 12.16 16.40 -12.62
N ALA A 24 11.00 16.04 -12.05
CA ALA A 24 9.75 15.94 -12.82
C ALA A 24 9.30 17.31 -13.37
N LEU A 25 9.48 18.38 -12.62
CA LEU A 25 9.20 19.74 -13.10
C LEU A 25 10.13 20.12 -14.25
N SER A 26 11.41 19.79 -14.16
CA SER A 26 12.38 20.02 -15.23
C SER A 26 11.99 19.27 -16.50
N GLU A 27 11.60 17.99 -16.39
CA GLU A 27 11.10 17.21 -17.55
C GLU A 27 9.90 17.91 -18.20
N VAL A 28 8.94 18.37 -17.41
CA VAL A 28 7.76 19.10 -17.94
C VAL A 28 8.14 20.38 -18.67
N GLN A 29 9.18 21.07 -18.22
CA GLN A 29 9.61 22.35 -18.83
C GLN A 29 10.47 22.16 -20.08
N TRP A 30 11.27 21.10 -20.16
CA TRP A 30 12.19 20.86 -21.27
C TRP A 30 11.62 20.00 -22.40
N CYS A 31 10.61 19.18 -22.12
CA CYS A 31 9.96 18.36 -23.13
C CYS A 31 8.85 19.12 -23.86
N LEU A 32 8.74 18.89 -25.16
CA LEU A 32 7.59 19.34 -25.93
C LEU A 32 6.29 18.69 -25.39
N PRO A 33 5.15 19.38 -25.41
CA PRO A 33 3.89 18.86 -24.88
C PRO A 33 3.51 17.47 -25.39
N GLU A 34 3.71 17.24 -26.69
CA GLU A 34 3.38 15.99 -27.39
C GLU A 34 4.32 14.82 -27.06
N THR A 35 5.51 15.10 -26.50
CA THR A 35 6.49 14.07 -26.14
C THR A 35 6.49 13.72 -24.66
N LYS A 36 5.61 14.36 -23.87
CA LYS A 36 5.50 14.08 -22.44
C LYS A 36 4.92 12.69 -22.19
N ASP A 37 5.68 11.86 -21.53
CA ASP A 37 5.29 10.51 -21.16
C ASP A 37 5.82 10.16 -19.78
N TRP A 38 4.90 9.92 -18.85
CA TRP A 38 5.24 9.61 -17.47
C TRP A 38 6.01 8.28 -17.33
N ASN A 39 5.63 7.26 -18.08
CA ASN A 39 6.26 5.94 -17.96
C ASN A 39 7.69 5.98 -18.51
N ARG A 40 7.90 6.70 -19.63
CA ARG A 40 9.23 6.96 -20.16
C ARG A 40 10.10 7.71 -19.15
N PHE A 41 9.59 8.82 -18.61
CA PHE A 41 10.32 9.62 -17.62
C PHE A 41 10.73 8.78 -16.40
N ILE A 42 9.78 8.12 -15.73
CA ILE A 42 10.06 7.37 -14.50
C ILE A 42 10.89 6.11 -14.76
N GLY A 43 10.74 5.48 -15.93
CA GLY A 43 11.54 4.31 -16.33
C GLY A 43 12.99 4.65 -16.65
N SER A 44 13.25 5.88 -17.17
CA SER A 44 14.60 6.37 -17.45
C SER A 44 15.23 7.18 -16.31
N PHE A 45 14.48 7.37 -15.20
CA PHE A 45 14.95 8.18 -14.08
C PHE A 45 16.17 7.56 -13.40
N ARG A 46 17.24 8.32 -13.26
CA ARG A 46 18.52 7.91 -12.63
C ARG A 46 19.02 8.95 -11.61
N MET A 47 18.24 10.00 -11.35
CA MET A 47 18.62 11.03 -10.39
C MET A 47 18.66 10.53 -8.95
N ASP A 48 17.95 9.42 -8.65
CA ASP A 48 18.00 8.73 -7.37
C ASP A 48 19.41 8.23 -7.01
N GLU A 49 20.16 7.73 -7.99
CA GLU A 49 21.58 7.36 -7.82
C GLU A 49 22.44 8.58 -7.48
N ILE A 50 22.24 9.68 -8.21
CA ILE A 50 22.97 10.94 -7.99
C ILE A 50 22.63 11.51 -6.61
N TYR A 51 21.35 11.56 -6.24
CA TYR A 51 20.93 12.05 -4.93
C TYR A 51 21.53 11.23 -3.79
N SER A 52 21.55 9.90 -3.95
CA SER A 52 22.16 8.99 -2.98
C SER A 52 23.68 9.20 -2.86
N GLN A 53 24.39 9.35 -3.97
CA GLN A 53 25.84 9.60 -3.99
C GLN A 53 26.20 10.95 -3.38
N MET A 54 25.34 11.97 -3.56
CA MET A 54 25.55 13.32 -3.00
C MET A 54 25.08 13.42 -1.54
N GLY A 55 24.46 12.37 -0.99
CA GLY A 55 23.94 12.36 0.38
C GLY A 55 22.67 13.19 0.58
N TYR A 56 21.94 13.52 -0.48
CA TYR A 56 20.67 14.23 -0.35
C TYR A 56 19.56 13.32 0.19
N GLU A 57 18.74 13.89 1.09
CA GLU A 57 17.46 13.27 1.45
C GLU A 57 16.44 13.53 0.34
N PHE A 58 15.77 12.47 -0.15
CA PHE A 58 14.75 12.59 -1.17
C PHE A 58 13.58 11.64 -0.93
N ALA A 59 12.44 11.94 -1.53
CA ALA A 59 11.20 11.19 -1.31
C ALA A 59 11.24 9.81 -1.99
N LYS A 60 11.93 8.85 -1.39
CA LYS A 60 12.11 7.46 -1.89
C LYS A 60 10.80 6.68 -2.00
N HIS A 61 9.75 7.09 -1.25
CA HIS A 61 8.46 6.40 -1.22
C HIS A 61 7.75 6.36 -2.59
N ILE A 62 8.04 7.30 -3.50
CA ILE A 62 7.52 7.27 -4.87
C ILE A 62 7.95 6.02 -5.64
N PHE A 63 9.10 5.45 -5.31
CA PHE A 63 9.64 4.23 -5.93
C PHE A 63 9.28 2.96 -5.15
N GLY A 64 8.61 3.11 -4.03
CA GLY A 64 8.15 2.01 -3.20
C GLY A 64 7.02 1.21 -3.83
N VAL A 65 6.60 0.18 -3.13
CA VAL A 65 5.44 -0.63 -3.51
C VAL A 65 4.16 0.06 -3.06
N THR A 66 3.25 0.27 -4.00
CA THR A 66 1.85 0.59 -3.70
C THR A 66 1.08 -0.72 -3.66
N ALA A 67 0.40 -0.98 -2.55
CA ALA A 67 -0.36 -2.20 -2.35
C ALA A 67 -1.84 -1.89 -2.16
N SER A 68 -2.69 -2.67 -2.80
CA SER A 68 -4.12 -2.76 -2.52
C SER A 68 -4.48 -4.20 -2.20
N TYR A 69 -5.58 -4.41 -1.50
CA TYR A 69 -6.06 -5.74 -1.19
C TYR A 69 -7.59 -5.80 -1.23
N ALA A 70 -8.09 -6.97 -1.48
CA ALA A 70 -9.51 -7.25 -1.49
C ALA A 70 -9.79 -8.63 -0.87
N VAL A 71 -10.89 -8.75 -0.15
CA VAL A 71 -11.39 -10.05 0.30
C VAL A 71 -11.92 -10.82 -0.91
N ASP A 72 -11.48 -12.07 -1.05
CA ASP A 72 -11.95 -12.99 -2.09
C ASP A 72 -12.59 -14.23 -1.42
N PRO A 73 -13.93 -14.23 -1.26
CA PRO A 73 -14.63 -15.33 -0.61
C PRO A 73 -14.54 -16.65 -1.37
N GLU A 74 -14.33 -16.61 -2.69
CA GLU A 74 -14.19 -17.84 -3.51
C GLU A 74 -12.87 -18.53 -3.23
N LYS A 75 -11.81 -17.74 -3.01
CA LYS A 75 -10.50 -18.26 -2.59
C LYS A 75 -10.36 -18.44 -1.08
N GLY A 76 -11.34 -17.95 -0.31
CA GLY A 76 -11.32 -18.01 1.14
C GLY A 76 -10.18 -17.22 1.79
N GLY A 77 -9.82 -16.07 1.21
CA GLY A 77 -8.68 -15.30 1.66
C GLY A 77 -8.71 -13.83 1.25
N VAL A 78 -7.55 -13.20 1.32
CA VAL A 78 -7.31 -11.82 0.92
C VAL A 78 -6.34 -11.81 -0.25
N VAL A 79 -6.70 -11.13 -1.33
CA VAL A 79 -5.87 -11.01 -2.53
C VAL A 79 -5.13 -9.69 -2.49
N MET A 80 -3.80 -9.75 -2.49
CA MET A 80 -2.90 -8.61 -2.56
C MET A 80 -2.53 -8.27 -3.99
N THR A 81 -2.73 -7.03 -4.39
CA THR A 81 -2.29 -6.49 -5.69
C THR A 81 -1.22 -5.43 -5.45
N LEU A 82 -0.08 -5.58 -6.10
CA LEU A 82 1.07 -4.71 -5.92
C LEU A 82 1.41 -3.99 -7.22
N THR A 83 1.78 -2.73 -7.10
CA THR A 83 2.30 -1.92 -8.20
C THR A 83 3.51 -1.11 -7.72
N THR A 84 4.34 -0.66 -8.65
CA THR A 84 5.41 0.30 -8.39
C THR A 84 5.59 1.21 -9.59
N GLN A 85 6.09 2.40 -9.37
CA GLN A 85 6.42 3.33 -10.44
C GLN A 85 7.66 2.87 -11.22
N GLY A 86 7.63 3.01 -12.54
CA GLY A 86 8.74 2.66 -13.42
C GLY A 86 8.95 1.15 -13.65
N GLY A 87 8.01 0.30 -13.20
CA GLY A 87 8.02 -1.14 -13.53
C GLY A 87 9.16 -1.96 -12.92
N ALA A 88 9.78 -1.46 -11.84
CA ALA A 88 10.82 -2.22 -11.14
C ALA A 88 10.29 -3.57 -10.63
N PRO A 89 11.10 -4.65 -10.61
CA PRO A 89 10.68 -5.93 -10.10
C PRO A 89 10.31 -5.84 -8.61
N ILE A 90 9.13 -6.33 -8.26
CA ILE A 90 8.67 -6.39 -6.87
C ILE A 90 8.98 -7.77 -6.31
N ARG A 91 9.60 -7.82 -5.14
CA ARG A 91 9.81 -9.03 -4.35
C ARG A 91 8.97 -8.98 -3.09
N TYR A 92 8.53 -10.14 -2.61
CA TYR A 92 7.71 -10.21 -1.41
C TYR A 92 8.07 -11.41 -0.53
N THR A 93 7.63 -11.35 0.73
CA THR A 93 7.74 -12.41 1.73
C THR A 93 6.43 -12.53 2.50
N LEU A 94 6.19 -13.69 3.12
CA LEU A 94 5.02 -13.95 3.96
C LEU A 94 5.40 -14.18 5.43
N ASP A 95 6.68 -14.34 5.71
CA ASP A 95 7.23 -14.66 7.04
C ASP A 95 7.66 -13.42 7.84
N GLY A 96 7.51 -12.23 7.25
CA GLY A 96 7.91 -10.97 7.88
C GLY A 96 9.38 -10.60 7.71
N SER A 97 10.18 -11.42 7.03
CA SER A 97 11.54 -11.03 6.62
C SER A 97 11.50 -9.93 5.56
N ASP A 98 12.52 -9.09 5.50
CA ASP A 98 12.59 -8.07 4.46
C ASP A 98 12.91 -8.73 3.11
N PRO A 99 12.18 -8.32 2.03
CA PRO A 99 12.41 -8.87 0.70
C PRO A 99 13.83 -8.59 0.18
N THR A 100 14.44 -9.61 -0.40
CA THR A 100 15.76 -9.57 -1.03
C THR A 100 15.68 -9.97 -2.51
N ALA A 101 16.78 -9.91 -3.22
CA ALA A 101 16.85 -10.37 -4.62
C ALA A 101 16.52 -11.87 -4.79
N SER A 102 16.68 -12.68 -3.73
CA SER A 102 16.34 -14.12 -3.71
C SER A 102 14.89 -14.39 -3.32
N SER A 103 14.16 -13.41 -2.78
CA SER A 103 12.75 -13.56 -2.41
C SER A 103 11.86 -13.80 -3.65
N PRO A 104 10.67 -14.39 -3.49
CA PRO A 104 9.71 -14.60 -4.57
C PRO A 104 9.43 -13.33 -5.38
N LEU A 105 9.42 -13.44 -6.70
CA LEU A 105 9.08 -12.36 -7.62
C LEU A 105 7.57 -12.25 -7.73
N TYR A 106 7.03 -11.04 -7.52
CA TYR A 106 5.63 -10.75 -7.76
C TYR A 106 5.34 -10.72 -9.28
N LYS A 107 4.47 -11.60 -9.75
CA LYS A 107 4.05 -11.69 -11.17
C LYS A 107 2.56 -11.52 -11.35
N ALA A 108 1.78 -11.80 -10.32
CA ALA A 108 0.32 -11.75 -10.31
C ALA A 108 -0.18 -11.54 -8.87
N PRO A 109 -1.45 -11.16 -8.66
CA PRO A 109 -2.02 -11.00 -7.34
C PRO A 109 -1.81 -12.23 -6.44
N VAL A 110 -1.37 -11.99 -5.21
CA VAL A 110 -1.03 -13.03 -4.22
C VAL A 110 -2.21 -13.25 -3.29
N THR A 111 -2.71 -14.48 -3.21
CA THR A 111 -3.74 -14.86 -2.24
C THR A 111 -3.11 -15.21 -0.91
N ILE A 112 -3.55 -14.53 0.14
CA ILE A 112 -3.19 -14.79 1.55
C ILE A 112 -4.37 -15.55 2.16
N GLY A 113 -4.12 -16.76 2.65
CA GLY A 113 -5.14 -17.67 3.22
C GLY A 113 -4.96 -17.95 4.71
N GLU A 114 -3.91 -17.44 5.32
CA GLU A 114 -3.57 -17.65 6.72
C GLU A 114 -2.88 -16.44 7.35
N SER A 115 -2.75 -16.45 8.67
CA SER A 115 -2.05 -15.37 9.40
C SER A 115 -0.60 -15.29 8.97
N CYS A 116 -0.16 -14.10 8.58
CA CYS A 116 1.20 -13.85 8.15
C CYS A 116 1.60 -12.38 8.32
N THR A 117 2.88 -12.11 8.20
CA THR A 117 3.38 -10.75 8.00
C THR A 117 3.89 -10.62 6.57
N PHE A 118 3.03 -10.07 5.73
CA PHE A 118 3.35 -9.77 4.34
C PHE A 118 4.29 -8.57 4.26
N LYS A 119 5.41 -8.73 3.54
CA LYS A 119 6.28 -7.61 3.17
C LYS A 119 6.57 -7.61 1.68
N ALA A 120 6.73 -6.42 1.10
CA ALA A 120 7.07 -6.27 -0.31
C ALA A 120 7.98 -5.05 -0.53
N ALA A 121 8.92 -5.17 -1.46
CA ALA A 121 9.80 -4.08 -1.88
C ALA A 121 10.02 -4.12 -3.38
N ALA A 122 10.13 -2.96 -4.00
CA ALA A 122 10.59 -2.82 -5.38
C ALA A 122 12.12 -2.80 -5.38
N LEU A 123 12.75 -3.61 -6.22
CA LEU A 123 14.20 -3.66 -6.31
C LEU A 123 14.68 -2.77 -7.46
N ARG A 124 15.31 -1.66 -7.11
CA ARG A 124 15.99 -0.77 -8.04
C ARG A 124 17.50 -0.83 -7.80
N GLU A 125 18.26 -0.81 -8.88
CA GLU A 125 19.71 -0.77 -8.79
C GLU A 125 20.16 0.52 -8.07
N GLY A 126 21.09 0.39 -7.14
CA GLY A 126 21.63 1.55 -6.40
C GLY A 126 20.71 2.18 -5.36
N MET A 127 19.45 1.73 -5.20
CA MET A 127 18.51 2.33 -4.26
C MET A 127 17.76 1.29 -3.42
N GLN A 128 17.78 1.49 -2.11
CA GLN A 128 16.90 0.77 -1.20
C GLN A 128 15.53 1.46 -1.16
N THR A 129 14.50 0.83 -1.75
CA THR A 129 13.13 1.35 -1.67
C THR A 129 12.50 1.06 -0.31
N PRO A 130 11.53 1.87 0.13
CA PRO A 130 10.77 1.57 1.34
C PRO A 130 10.08 0.20 1.24
N VAL A 131 10.17 -0.56 2.34
CA VAL A 131 9.49 -1.85 2.46
C VAL A 131 8.04 -1.61 2.86
N TYR A 132 7.11 -2.07 2.03
CA TYR A 132 5.71 -2.18 2.43
C TYR A 132 5.57 -3.36 3.39
N ALA A 133 4.87 -3.18 4.51
CA ALA A 133 4.61 -4.22 5.48
C ALA A 133 3.15 -4.22 5.92
N ARG A 134 2.54 -5.40 6.01
CA ARG A 134 1.19 -5.59 6.53
C ARG A 134 1.07 -6.92 7.25
N LYS A 135 0.59 -6.87 8.49
CA LYS A 135 0.27 -8.07 9.26
C LYS A 135 -1.19 -8.44 9.02
N PHE A 136 -1.44 -9.71 8.74
CA PHE A 136 -2.75 -10.31 8.66
C PHE A 136 -2.94 -11.28 9.82
N ASP A 137 -4.03 -11.11 10.58
CA ASP A 137 -4.46 -11.97 11.68
C ASP A 137 -5.75 -12.69 11.25
N PHE A 138 -5.63 -13.88 10.71
CA PHE A 138 -6.75 -14.66 10.22
C PHE A 138 -7.53 -15.33 11.37
N ASN A 139 -8.84 -15.27 11.26
CA ASN A 139 -9.78 -16.00 12.06
C ASN A 139 -10.79 -16.74 11.16
N LYS A 140 -11.79 -17.41 11.74
CA LYS A 140 -12.76 -18.21 10.97
C LYS A 140 -13.63 -17.38 10.02
N ALA A 141 -13.81 -16.07 10.30
CA ALA A 141 -14.59 -15.15 9.48
C ALA A 141 -13.75 -14.48 8.38
N THR A 142 -12.43 -14.49 8.51
CA THR A 142 -11.54 -13.86 7.53
C THR A 142 -11.70 -14.50 6.15
N GLY A 143 -11.82 -13.67 5.13
CA GLY A 143 -12.03 -14.15 3.76
C GLY A 143 -13.46 -14.60 3.45
N ARG A 144 -14.42 -14.41 4.34
CA ARG A 144 -15.80 -14.87 4.15
C ARG A 144 -16.68 -13.81 3.48
N ARG A 145 -17.79 -14.26 2.89
CA ARG A 145 -18.86 -13.35 2.44
C ARG A 145 -19.50 -12.69 3.65
N ILE A 146 -19.69 -11.39 3.56
CA ILE A 146 -20.28 -10.60 4.63
C ILE A 146 -21.32 -9.63 4.05
N ALA A 147 -22.40 -9.43 4.76
CA ALA A 147 -23.39 -8.40 4.49
C ALA A 147 -23.65 -7.57 5.74
N LEU A 148 -23.76 -6.26 5.55
CA LEU A 148 -24.23 -5.34 6.60
C LEU A 148 -25.72 -5.20 6.49
N ASN A 149 -26.46 -5.40 7.58
CA ASN A 149 -27.91 -5.19 7.65
C ASN A 149 -28.24 -3.72 7.95
N ALA A 150 -27.27 -2.93 8.43
CA ALA A 150 -27.35 -1.49 8.58
C ALA A 150 -26.21 -0.80 7.82
N ALA A 151 -26.48 0.35 7.21
CA ALA A 151 -25.47 1.12 6.49
C ALA A 151 -24.53 1.83 7.48
N PRO A 152 -23.21 1.82 7.25
CA PRO A 152 -22.29 2.62 8.04
C PRO A 152 -22.50 4.11 7.77
N THR A 153 -22.14 4.94 8.73
CA THR A 153 -22.17 6.40 8.58
C THR A 153 -21.24 6.84 7.44
N LEU A 154 -21.74 7.67 6.52
CA LEU A 154 -21.00 8.08 5.30
C LEU A 154 -19.55 8.49 5.55
N LYS A 155 -19.30 9.21 6.63
CA LYS A 155 -17.96 9.65 7.04
C LYS A 155 -17.00 8.49 7.38
N TYR A 156 -17.54 7.30 7.70
CA TYR A 156 -16.78 6.15 8.20
C TYR A 156 -17.09 4.87 7.40
N THR A 157 -17.35 4.99 6.10
CA THR A 157 -17.64 3.85 5.22
C THR A 157 -16.39 3.13 4.73
N TYR A 158 -15.31 3.86 4.49
CA TYR A 158 -14.02 3.40 3.96
C TYR A 158 -14.15 2.19 2.99
N GLY A 159 -13.62 1.03 3.37
CA GLY A 159 -13.70 -0.21 2.58
C GLY A 159 -15.01 -1.01 2.75
N GLY A 160 -16.00 -0.47 3.50
CA GLY A 160 -17.29 -1.13 3.73
C GLY A 160 -17.20 -2.42 4.55
N ALA A 161 -18.14 -3.32 4.33
CA ALA A 161 -18.27 -4.57 5.08
C ALA A 161 -17.00 -5.44 5.08
N SER A 162 -16.26 -5.44 3.99
CA SER A 162 -15.07 -6.28 3.82
C SER A 162 -13.98 -6.02 4.87
N LEU A 163 -13.92 -4.81 5.45
CA LEU A 163 -12.98 -4.49 6.54
C LEU A 163 -13.16 -5.37 7.78
N LEU A 164 -14.35 -5.95 8.00
CA LEU A 164 -14.63 -6.81 9.15
C LEU A 164 -14.11 -8.24 8.97
N VAL A 165 -13.75 -8.61 7.73
CA VAL A 165 -13.30 -9.95 7.36
C VAL A 165 -12.00 -9.97 6.55
N ASP A 166 -11.26 -8.87 6.53
CA ASP A 166 -10.01 -8.72 5.77
C ASP A 166 -8.75 -9.22 6.52
N GLY A 167 -8.91 -9.64 7.77
CA GLY A 167 -7.79 -10.11 8.60
C GLY A 167 -6.84 -9.00 9.05
N TYR A 168 -7.17 -7.73 8.84
CA TYR A 168 -6.37 -6.61 9.30
C TYR A 168 -7.00 -5.93 10.51
N ARG A 169 -6.18 -5.62 11.51
CA ARG A 169 -6.61 -4.89 12.71
C ARG A 169 -6.26 -3.41 12.56
N GLY A 170 -7.26 -2.54 12.61
CA GLY A 170 -7.12 -1.12 12.33
C GLY A 170 -6.22 -0.32 13.29
N GLY A 171 -5.84 -0.89 14.45
CA GLY A 171 -5.05 -0.17 15.45
C GLY A 171 -5.80 0.99 16.12
N PRO A 172 -5.11 1.88 16.84
CA PRO A 172 -5.75 2.94 17.63
C PRO A 172 -6.21 4.16 16.81
N VAL A 173 -5.77 4.29 15.56
CA VAL A 173 -6.08 5.46 14.73
C VAL A 173 -7.28 5.15 13.82
N TYR A 174 -8.45 5.65 14.18
CA TYR A 174 -9.70 5.38 13.44
C TYR A 174 -9.77 6.05 12.06
N SER A 175 -8.96 7.08 11.79
CA SER A 175 -8.94 7.80 10.51
C SER A 175 -8.00 7.20 9.45
N ASN A 176 -7.40 6.03 9.72
CA ASN A 176 -6.44 5.38 8.81
C ASN A 176 -7.09 4.56 7.69
N GLY A 177 -8.42 4.57 7.58
CA GLY A 177 -9.17 3.82 6.56
C GLY A 177 -9.42 2.35 6.90
N ALA A 178 -9.00 1.87 8.07
CA ALA A 178 -9.15 0.48 8.51
C ALA A 178 -10.31 0.29 9.50
N TRP A 179 -11.18 1.26 9.60
CA TRP A 179 -12.33 1.25 10.51
C TRP A 179 -13.63 1.54 9.76
N ILE A 180 -14.70 0.92 10.24
CA ILE A 180 -16.07 1.21 9.80
C ILE A 180 -16.86 1.68 11.03
N GLY A 181 -17.67 2.71 10.88
CA GLY A 181 -18.38 3.33 12.01
C GLY A 181 -19.87 3.47 11.77
N PHE A 182 -20.63 3.34 12.85
CA PHE A 182 -22.08 3.47 12.90
C PHE A 182 -22.44 4.57 13.89
N LEU A 183 -23.40 5.40 13.56
CA LEU A 183 -23.94 6.43 14.43
C LEU A 183 -25.46 6.23 14.56
N ASN A 184 -25.92 6.07 15.80
CA ASN A 184 -27.33 5.82 16.14
C ASN A 184 -27.92 4.51 15.61
N GLU A 185 -27.11 3.64 15.00
CA GLU A 185 -27.48 2.32 14.50
C GLU A 185 -26.52 1.29 15.08
N PRO A 186 -26.99 0.12 15.54
CA PRO A 186 -26.11 -0.95 15.98
C PRO A 186 -25.38 -1.57 14.78
N LEU A 187 -24.20 -2.14 15.04
CA LEU A 187 -23.56 -3.03 14.07
C LEU A 187 -24.38 -4.31 13.95
N ASP A 188 -24.96 -4.55 12.79
CA ASP A 188 -25.68 -5.78 12.46
C ASP A 188 -25.09 -6.37 11.17
N VAL A 189 -24.53 -7.59 11.29
CA VAL A 189 -23.81 -8.24 10.20
C VAL A 189 -24.22 -9.69 10.04
N THR A 190 -24.23 -10.15 8.81
CA THR A 190 -24.37 -11.58 8.47
C THR A 190 -23.10 -12.05 7.79
N ILE A 191 -22.46 -13.11 8.31
CA ILE A 191 -21.25 -13.72 7.75
C ILE A 191 -21.59 -15.15 7.31
N ASP A 192 -21.38 -15.44 6.03
CA ASP A 192 -21.55 -16.79 5.49
C ASP A 192 -20.33 -17.64 5.81
N MET A 193 -20.48 -18.55 6.76
CA MET A 193 -19.43 -19.46 7.21
C MET A 193 -19.23 -20.68 6.29
N GLN A 194 -20.03 -20.81 5.21
CA GLN A 194 -19.98 -21.93 4.27
C GLN A 194 -20.13 -23.30 4.98
N GLY A 195 -21.11 -23.40 5.85
CA GLY A 195 -21.43 -24.57 6.63
C GLY A 195 -21.21 -24.40 8.13
N ALA A 196 -21.72 -25.35 8.92
CA ALA A 196 -21.60 -25.32 10.38
C ALA A 196 -20.13 -25.47 10.81
N LYS A 197 -19.64 -24.54 11.60
CA LYS A 197 -18.29 -24.56 12.17
C LYS A 197 -18.36 -24.24 13.67
N PRO A 198 -17.63 -24.96 14.52
CA PRO A 198 -17.57 -24.64 15.95
C PRO A 198 -16.84 -23.30 16.11
N TYR A 199 -17.36 -22.42 16.95
CA TYR A 199 -16.72 -21.17 17.36
C TYR A 199 -16.87 -21.00 18.87
N SER A 200 -15.90 -20.34 19.48
CA SER A 200 -15.97 -19.86 20.86
C SER A 200 -16.48 -18.43 20.87
N ALA A 201 -17.37 -18.12 21.80
CA ALA A 201 -17.80 -16.75 22.08
C ALA A 201 -16.70 -15.98 22.82
#